data_3e73c84793cef82b91a7b7b91161e192
#
_entry.id   3e73c84793cef82b91a7b7b91161e192
#
_cell.length_a   1.000
_cell.length_b   1.000
_cell.length_c   1.000
_cell.angle_alpha   90.00
_cell.angle_beta   90.00
_cell.angle_gamma   90.00
#
_symmetry.space_group_name_H-M   'P 1'
#
loop_
_entity.id
_entity.type
_entity.pdbx_description
1 polymer ?
#
loop_
_entity_poly.entity_id
_entity_poly.type
_entity_poly.pdbx_seq_one_letter_code
_entity_poly.pdbx_strand_id
1 'polypeptide(L)'
;IDAGIKLTLVNRQLNRQEFSRNLLMAYRQDGRDYMRREYNDILLDKASGSNNLVQEKYITVSVAKRSIEEARTFFARVGTDLTAGLGRMDSGIREIALNERLRLFHDFFRVGQESAFAFDLQTAQRRGHDFRDAIAPETLQFFHDHYAVDERVGRTLFLREYASFIKDTMITELMDYPRNMMLSIDIVPVATDEAVSEMHRRIMAVESDITRWQQRQNHHNNFSANIPYDLEQMRKETREFLDDLTARDQRMMYALVTLTHLADNEEQLEQDTEALSAIGRSHGCQFATMKHQQEDALNTVLPYGLR
;
A
#
# COMPACT_ATOMS: atom_id res chain seq x y z
N ILE A 1 -9.06 17.30 4.48
CA ILE A 1 -8.24 16.87 3.33
C ILE A 1 -9.13 16.91 2.10
N ASP A 2 -8.86 17.82 1.15
CA ASP A 2 -9.72 18.02 -0.01
C ASP A 2 -9.47 17.00 -1.14
N ALA A 3 -8.28 16.42 -1.18
CA ALA A 3 -7.90 15.37 -2.11
C ALA A 3 -6.79 14.49 -1.55
N GLY A 4 -6.76 13.24 -1.96
CA GLY A 4 -5.71 12.29 -1.59
C GLY A 4 -5.54 11.21 -2.65
N ILE A 5 -4.35 10.63 -2.66
CA ILE A 5 -3.98 9.54 -3.56
C ILE A 5 -3.53 8.36 -2.71
N LYS A 6 -4.04 7.19 -3.03
CA LYS A 6 -3.60 5.92 -2.44
C LYS A 6 -3.04 5.04 -3.55
N LEU A 7 -1.81 4.58 -3.37
CA LEU A 7 -1.22 3.53 -4.16
C LEU A 7 -1.43 2.22 -3.43
N THR A 8 -2.02 1.23 -4.08
CA THR A 8 -2.20 -0.10 -3.49
C THR A 8 -1.58 -1.14 -4.39
N LEU A 9 -0.66 -1.91 -3.83
CA LEU A 9 -0.05 -3.06 -4.45
C LEU A 9 -0.67 -4.31 -3.83
N VAL A 10 -1.12 -5.22 -4.67
CA VAL A 10 -1.81 -6.44 -4.25
C VAL A 10 -1.05 -7.64 -4.75
N ASN A 11 -0.67 -8.53 -3.84
CA ASN A 11 -0.23 -9.87 -4.16
C ASN A 11 -1.38 -10.82 -3.90
N ARG A 12 -1.74 -11.59 -4.89
CA ARG A 12 -2.67 -12.70 -4.75
C ARG A 12 -2.09 -13.97 -5.33
N GLN A 13 -2.42 -15.10 -4.74
CA GLN A 13 -2.06 -16.39 -5.30
C GLN A 13 -2.79 -16.61 -6.63
N LEU A 14 -2.05 -17.12 -7.62
CA LEU A 14 -2.62 -17.45 -8.90
C LEU A 14 -3.63 -18.58 -8.73
N ASN A 15 -4.88 -18.35 -9.11
CA ASN A 15 -5.87 -19.42 -9.17
C ASN A 15 -5.52 -20.36 -10.33
N ARG A 16 -5.10 -21.60 -10.00
CA ARG A 16 -4.72 -22.60 -11.00
C ARG A 16 -5.85 -22.92 -11.98
N GLN A 17 -7.12 -22.86 -11.55
CA GLN A 17 -8.26 -23.13 -12.43
C GLN A 17 -8.47 -22.00 -13.44
N GLU A 18 -8.34 -20.74 -13.00
CA GLU A 18 -8.43 -19.57 -13.87
C GLU A 18 -7.26 -19.53 -14.87
N PHE A 19 -6.05 -19.79 -14.39
CA PHE A 19 -4.85 -19.94 -15.22
C PHE A 19 -5.04 -21.04 -16.27
N SER A 20 -5.54 -22.21 -15.86
CA SER A 20 -5.80 -23.35 -16.77
C SER A 20 -6.82 -23.01 -17.85
N ARG A 21 -7.89 -22.29 -17.49
CA ARG A 21 -8.95 -21.92 -18.44
C ARG A 21 -8.49 -20.88 -19.46
N ASN A 22 -7.63 -19.95 -19.06
CA ASN A 22 -7.29 -18.79 -19.89
C ASN A 22 -6.00 -18.95 -20.68
N LEU A 23 -5.05 -19.74 -20.20
CA LEU A 23 -3.70 -19.82 -20.75
C LEU A 23 -3.31 -21.20 -21.24
N LEU A 24 -3.86 -22.30 -20.70
CA LEU A 24 -3.52 -23.63 -21.16
C LEU A 24 -4.24 -23.97 -22.46
N MET A 25 -3.51 -24.60 -23.35
CA MET A 25 -4.09 -25.13 -24.61
C MET A 25 -4.95 -26.32 -24.33
N ALA A 26 -6.20 -26.31 -24.81
CA ALA A 26 -7.09 -27.45 -24.73
C ALA A 26 -6.61 -28.58 -25.66
N TYR A 27 -6.69 -29.84 -25.18
CA TYR A 27 -6.41 -31.03 -26.01
C TYR A 27 -7.52 -31.21 -27.05
N ARG A 28 -7.13 -31.50 -28.30
CA ARG A 28 -8.04 -31.63 -29.42
C ARG A 28 -8.16 -33.06 -29.93
N GLN A 29 -7.46 -34.03 -29.28
CA GLN A 29 -7.36 -35.43 -29.68
C GLN A 29 -6.84 -35.59 -31.13
N ASP A 30 -5.94 -34.70 -31.54
CA ASP A 30 -5.21 -34.79 -32.82
C ASP A 30 -3.74 -35.18 -32.56
N GLY A 31 -3.02 -35.52 -33.59
CA GLY A 31 -1.61 -35.95 -33.49
C GLY A 31 -0.64 -34.88 -32.93
N ARG A 32 -1.15 -33.68 -32.57
CA ARG A 32 -0.34 -32.57 -32.04
C ARG A 32 -0.53 -32.35 -30.53
N ASP A 33 -1.24 -33.22 -29.84
CA ASP A 33 -1.50 -33.06 -28.40
C ASP A 33 -0.24 -33.19 -27.55
N TYR A 34 0.82 -33.85 -28.04
CA TYR A 34 2.11 -33.86 -27.37
C TYR A 34 2.75 -32.46 -27.28
N MET A 35 2.64 -31.63 -28.34
CA MET A 35 3.12 -30.26 -28.36
C MET A 35 2.31 -29.38 -27.40
N ARG A 36 0.98 -29.58 -27.33
CA ARG A 36 0.12 -28.86 -26.39
C ARG A 36 0.45 -29.22 -24.95
N ARG A 37 0.76 -30.49 -24.69
CA ARG A 37 1.20 -30.94 -23.38
C ARG A 37 2.50 -30.26 -22.98
N GLU A 38 3.52 -30.35 -23.82
CA GLU A 38 4.82 -29.72 -23.58
C GLU A 38 4.69 -28.20 -23.33
N TYR A 39 3.90 -27.49 -24.14
CA TYR A 39 3.61 -26.09 -23.96
C TYR A 39 2.92 -25.80 -22.60
N ASN A 40 1.91 -26.59 -22.26
CA ASN A 40 1.20 -26.45 -20.99
C ASN A 40 2.11 -26.74 -19.79
N ASP A 41 2.98 -27.75 -19.88
CA ASP A 41 3.94 -28.11 -18.84
C ASP A 41 4.94 -26.95 -18.60
N ILE A 42 5.46 -26.37 -19.70
CA ILE A 42 6.34 -25.17 -19.60
C ILE A 42 5.63 -23.97 -18.92
N LEU A 43 4.36 -23.74 -19.26
CA LEU A 43 3.60 -22.65 -18.64
C LEU A 43 3.34 -22.90 -17.15
N LEU A 44 3.00 -24.13 -16.78
CA LEU A 44 2.78 -24.54 -15.39
C LEU A 44 4.08 -24.45 -14.56
N ASP A 45 5.20 -24.88 -15.15
CA ASP A 45 6.51 -24.75 -14.50
C ASP A 45 6.90 -23.29 -14.29
N LYS A 46 6.68 -22.42 -15.29
CA LYS A 46 6.92 -20.99 -15.16
C LYS A 46 6.01 -20.34 -14.10
N ALA A 47 4.75 -20.70 -14.08
CA ALA A 47 3.81 -20.21 -13.07
C ALA A 47 4.19 -20.68 -11.65
N SER A 48 4.70 -21.89 -11.51
CA SER A 48 5.19 -22.44 -10.25
C SER A 48 6.51 -21.78 -9.81
N GLY A 49 7.39 -21.46 -10.77
CA GLY A 49 8.68 -20.81 -10.52
C GLY A 49 8.58 -19.34 -10.06
N SER A 50 7.47 -18.66 -10.37
CA SER A 50 7.20 -17.29 -9.90
C SER A 50 6.40 -17.26 -8.59
N ASN A 51 6.55 -18.22 -7.72
CA ASN A 51 5.84 -18.35 -6.43
C ASN A 51 4.31 -18.34 -6.56
N ASN A 52 3.75 -18.57 -7.72
CA ASN A 52 2.31 -18.51 -8.02
C ASN A 52 1.64 -17.17 -7.63
N LEU A 53 2.37 -16.08 -7.66
CA LEU A 53 1.84 -14.75 -7.32
C LEU A 53 1.50 -13.96 -8.59
N VAL A 54 0.37 -13.28 -8.52
CA VAL A 54 0.00 -12.19 -9.43
C VAL A 54 0.10 -10.89 -8.67
N GLN A 55 0.90 -9.96 -9.19
CA GLN A 55 1.03 -8.62 -8.63
C GLN A 55 0.18 -7.65 -9.43
N GLU A 56 -0.70 -6.95 -8.74
CA GLU A 56 -1.56 -5.93 -9.32
C GLU A 56 -1.30 -4.59 -8.62
N LYS A 57 -1.39 -3.50 -9.38
CA LYS A 57 -1.10 -2.15 -8.89
C LYS A 57 -2.29 -1.25 -9.16
N TYR A 58 -2.75 -0.57 -8.13
CA TYR A 58 -3.93 0.30 -8.19
C TYR A 58 -3.60 1.71 -7.70
N ILE A 59 -4.21 2.70 -8.35
CA ILE A 59 -4.21 4.08 -7.90
C ILE A 59 -5.64 4.44 -7.57
N THR A 60 -5.89 4.79 -6.31
CA THR A 60 -7.19 5.30 -5.86
C THR A 60 -7.06 6.80 -5.61
N VAL A 61 -7.89 7.59 -6.27
CA VAL A 61 -7.96 9.03 -6.06
C VAL A 61 -9.25 9.37 -5.33
N SER A 62 -9.15 10.16 -4.29
CA SER A 62 -10.28 10.63 -3.49
C SER A 62 -10.34 12.15 -3.52
N VAL A 63 -11.55 12.70 -3.53
CA VAL A 63 -11.75 14.15 -3.46
C VAL A 63 -13.06 14.48 -2.76
N ALA A 64 -13.06 15.54 -1.97
CA ALA A 64 -14.27 16.15 -1.42
C ALA A 64 -14.60 17.41 -2.26
N LYS A 65 -15.79 17.45 -2.86
CA LYS A 65 -16.29 18.58 -3.67
C LYS A 65 -17.70 18.93 -3.24
N ARG A 66 -18.12 20.15 -3.57
CA ARG A 66 -19.46 20.68 -3.24
C ARG A 66 -20.58 20.03 -4.06
N SER A 67 -20.26 19.57 -5.27
CA SER A 67 -21.23 18.92 -6.16
C SER A 67 -20.62 17.71 -6.88
N ILE A 68 -21.49 16.81 -7.34
CA ILE A 68 -21.10 15.64 -8.15
C ILE A 68 -20.48 16.07 -9.48
N GLU A 69 -20.93 17.16 -10.07
CA GLU A 69 -20.43 17.68 -11.35
C GLU A 69 -19.00 18.20 -11.22
N GLU A 70 -18.71 18.93 -10.13
CA GLU A 70 -17.35 19.35 -9.81
C GLU A 70 -16.43 18.14 -9.59
N ALA A 71 -16.91 17.11 -8.89
CA ALA A 71 -16.15 15.89 -8.67
C ALA A 71 -15.87 15.14 -9.99
N ARG A 72 -16.86 15.03 -10.88
CA ARG A 72 -16.70 14.40 -12.19
C ARG A 72 -15.66 15.15 -13.05
N THR A 73 -15.74 16.47 -13.08
CA THR A 73 -14.77 17.30 -13.81
C THR A 73 -13.36 17.12 -13.25
N PHE A 74 -13.22 17.07 -11.94
CA PHE A 74 -11.95 16.80 -11.26
C PHE A 74 -11.39 15.42 -11.65
N PHE A 75 -12.20 14.36 -11.57
CA PHE A 75 -11.74 13.02 -11.93
C PHE A 75 -11.38 12.87 -13.40
N ALA A 76 -12.13 13.49 -14.32
CA ALA A 76 -11.80 13.49 -15.75
C ALA A 76 -10.42 14.14 -16.00
N ARG A 77 -10.14 15.25 -15.34
CA ARG A 77 -8.82 15.92 -15.42
C ARG A 77 -7.71 15.04 -14.85
N VAL A 78 -7.90 14.52 -13.63
CA VAL A 78 -6.89 13.66 -12.98
C VAL A 78 -6.64 12.40 -13.81
N GLY A 79 -7.67 11.78 -14.37
CA GLY A 79 -7.52 10.62 -15.25
C GLY A 79 -6.65 10.93 -16.48
N THR A 80 -6.88 12.11 -17.10
CA THR A 80 -6.04 12.57 -18.23
C THR A 80 -4.60 12.83 -17.82
N ASP A 81 -4.39 13.51 -16.69
CA ASP A 81 -3.06 13.84 -16.17
C ASP A 81 -2.27 12.58 -15.79
N LEU A 82 -2.92 11.60 -15.14
CA LEU A 82 -2.31 10.31 -14.79
C LEU A 82 -1.97 9.51 -16.05
N THR A 83 -2.86 9.46 -17.03
CA THR A 83 -2.61 8.76 -18.30
C THR A 83 -1.40 9.36 -19.02
N ALA A 84 -1.35 10.68 -19.11
CA ALA A 84 -0.24 11.39 -19.74
C ALA A 84 1.07 11.24 -18.94
N GLY A 85 1.00 11.28 -17.61
CA GLY A 85 2.16 11.13 -16.73
C GLY A 85 2.78 9.74 -16.81
N LEU A 86 1.97 8.71 -16.66
CA LEU A 86 2.43 7.31 -16.73
C LEU A 86 2.83 6.90 -18.14
N GLY A 87 2.15 7.43 -19.17
CA GLY A 87 2.55 7.21 -20.57
C GLY A 87 3.95 7.72 -20.88
N ARG A 88 4.42 8.79 -20.23
CA ARG A 88 5.82 9.26 -20.35
C ARG A 88 6.83 8.32 -19.72
N MET A 89 6.40 7.48 -18.80
CA MET A 89 7.22 6.44 -18.17
C MET A 89 7.03 5.05 -18.81
N ASP A 90 6.48 5.02 -20.02
CA ASP A 90 6.17 3.80 -20.77
C ASP A 90 5.25 2.82 -20.01
N SER A 91 4.37 3.38 -19.17
CA SER A 91 3.42 2.64 -18.33
C SER A 91 1.99 2.95 -18.72
N GLY A 92 1.17 1.90 -18.89
CA GLY A 92 -0.26 2.03 -19.17
C GLY A 92 -1.09 2.12 -17.87
N ILE A 93 -2.17 2.90 -17.93
CA ILE A 93 -3.18 2.98 -16.88
C ILE A 93 -4.57 2.91 -17.52
N ARG A 94 -5.51 2.28 -16.83
CA ARG A 94 -6.93 2.28 -17.20
C ARG A 94 -7.82 2.40 -15.99
N GLU A 95 -8.98 2.94 -16.15
CA GLU A 95 -10.02 2.90 -15.13
C GLU A 95 -10.55 1.47 -14.99
N ILE A 96 -10.79 1.05 -13.75
CA ILE A 96 -11.39 -0.26 -13.46
C ILE A 96 -12.91 -0.13 -13.32
N ALA A 97 -13.64 -1.09 -13.90
CA ALA A 97 -15.09 -1.16 -13.76
C ALA A 97 -15.52 -1.60 -12.36
N LEU A 98 -16.79 -1.36 -12.01
CA LEU A 98 -17.37 -1.74 -10.71
C LEU A 98 -17.10 -3.21 -10.36
N ASN A 99 -17.35 -4.12 -11.30
CA ASN A 99 -17.19 -5.56 -11.09
C ASN A 99 -15.72 -5.94 -10.84
N GLU A 100 -14.78 -5.32 -11.55
CA GLU A 100 -13.35 -5.55 -11.33
C GLU A 100 -12.94 -5.07 -9.92
N ARG A 101 -13.47 -3.92 -9.49
CA ARG A 101 -13.21 -3.41 -8.14
C ARG A 101 -13.81 -4.31 -7.06
N LEU A 102 -15.03 -4.79 -7.24
CA LEU A 102 -15.64 -5.74 -6.30
C LEU A 102 -14.89 -7.07 -6.27
N ARG A 103 -14.43 -7.54 -7.43
CA ARG A 103 -13.64 -8.76 -7.52
C ARG A 103 -12.32 -8.66 -6.75
N LEU A 104 -11.65 -7.50 -6.77
CA LEU A 104 -10.44 -7.28 -5.97
C LEU A 104 -10.68 -7.54 -4.48
N PHE A 105 -11.79 -7.02 -3.92
CA PHE A 105 -12.15 -7.25 -2.53
C PHE A 105 -12.58 -8.69 -2.27
N HIS A 106 -13.39 -9.26 -3.17
CA HIS A 106 -13.80 -10.66 -3.07
C HIS A 106 -12.58 -11.59 -3.02
N ASP A 107 -11.64 -11.44 -3.94
CA ASP A 107 -10.47 -12.31 -4.05
C ASP A 107 -9.52 -12.15 -2.86
N PHE A 108 -9.51 -10.98 -2.21
CA PHE A 108 -8.75 -10.77 -0.98
C PHE A 108 -9.41 -11.42 0.24
N PHE A 109 -10.72 -11.24 0.41
CA PHE A 109 -11.43 -11.75 1.59
C PHE A 109 -11.80 -13.23 1.47
N ARG A 110 -12.01 -13.74 0.25
CA ARG A 110 -12.43 -15.12 -0.03
C ARG A 110 -11.38 -15.88 -0.82
N VAL A 111 -10.18 -15.94 -0.28
CA VAL A 111 -9.04 -16.64 -0.91
C VAL A 111 -9.38 -18.12 -1.15
N GLY A 112 -9.22 -18.58 -2.39
CA GLY A 112 -9.58 -19.94 -2.82
C GLY A 112 -11.00 -20.06 -3.38
N GLN A 113 -11.80 -18.99 -3.33
CA GLN A 113 -13.15 -18.92 -3.88
C GLN A 113 -13.26 -17.95 -5.07
N GLU A 114 -12.15 -17.58 -5.70
CA GLU A 114 -12.08 -16.56 -6.76
C GLU A 114 -13.00 -16.90 -7.95
N SER A 115 -13.19 -18.19 -8.23
CA SER A 115 -14.09 -18.66 -9.29
C SER A 115 -15.59 -18.53 -8.94
N ALA A 116 -15.92 -18.31 -7.68
CA ALA A 116 -17.29 -18.16 -7.21
C ALA A 116 -17.80 -16.71 -7.34
N PHE A 117 -16.92 -15.75 -7.64
CA PHE A 117 -17.32 -14.36 -7.81
C PHE A 117 -18.35 -14.19 -8.93
N ALA A 118 -19.53 -13.71 -8.57
CA ALA A 118 -20.58 -13.33 -9.49
C ALA A 118 -21.33 -12.13 -8.92
N PHE A 119 -21.28 -11.01 -9.61
CA PHE A 119 -22.04 -9.82 -9.26
C PHE A 119 -22.68 -9.19 -10.50
N ASP A 120 -23.99 -9.01 -10.43
CA ASP A 120 -24.76 -8.22 -11.39
C ASP A 120 -25.63 -7.22 -10.64
N LEU A 121 -25.40 -5.94 -10.88
CA LEU A 121 -26.05 -4.84 -10.16
C LEU A 121 -27.59 -4.90 -10.29
N GLN A 122 -28.11 -5.19 -11.47
CA GLN A 122 -29.56 -5.24 -11.69
C GLN A 122 -30.22 -6.40 -10.95
N THR A 123 -29.58 -7.57 -10.98
CA THR A 123 -30.05 -8.75 -10.27
C THR A 123 -29.95 -8.55 -8.76
N ALA A 124 -28.87 -7.96 -8.25
CA ALA A 124 -28.68 -7.65 -6.85
C ALA A 124 -29.79 -6.71 -6.36
N GLN A 125 -30.03 -5.60 -7.04
CA GLN A 125 -31.11 -4.65 -6.70
C GLN A 125 -32.50 -5.29 -6.69
N ARG A 126 -32.82 -6.16 -7.66
CA ARG A 126 -34.10 -6.87 -7.73
C ARG A 126 -34.30 -7.85 -6.56
N ARG A 127 -33.23 -8.45 -6.07
CA ARG A 127 -33.24 -9.40 -4.95
C ARG A 127 -33.09 -8.75 -3.58
N GLY A 128 -32.87 -7.44 -3.52
CA GLY A 128 -32.60 -6.72 -2.28
C GLY A 128 -31.23 -6.99 -1.69
N HIS A 129 -30.30 -7.49 -2.50
CA HIS A 129 -28.89 -7.69 -2.13
C HIS A 129 -28.06 -6.43 -2.35
N ASP A 130 -27.02 -6.27 -1.54
CA ASP A 130 -26.03 -5.20 -1.68
C ASP A 130 -24.73 -5.77 -2.30
N PHE A 131 -23.87 -4.91 -2.81
CA PHE A 131 -22.52 -5.27 -3.27
C PHE A 131 -21.68 -5.92 -2.15
N ARG A 132 -21.99 -5.61 -0.90
CA ARG A 132 -21.33 -6.20 0.29
C ARG A 132 -21.52 -7.71 0.34
N ASP A 133 -22.68 -8.21 -0.06
CA ASP A 133 -22.97 -9.65 -0.08
C ASP A 133 -22.03 -10.41 -1.05
N ALA A 134 -21.52 -9.71 -2.07
CA ALA A 134 -20.58 -10.28 -3.02
C ALA A 134 -19.12 -10.31 -2.54
N ILE A 135 -18.76 -9.46 -1.59
CA ILE A 135 -17.36 -9.27 -1.16
C ILE A 135 -17.09 -9.69 0.29
N ALA A 136 -18.11 -9.64 1.16
CA ALA A 136 -17.92 -9.93 2.57
C ALA A 136 -17.54 -11.41 2.79
N PRO A 137 -16.57 -11.71 3.66
CA PRO A 137 -16.28 -13.06 4.10
C PRO A 137 -17.47 -13.61 4.92
N GLU A 138 -17.53 -14.91 5.14
CA GLU A 138 -18.55 -15.53 6.00
C GLU A 138 -18.36 -15.14 7.46
N THR A 139 -17.08 -15.04 7.89
CA THR A 139 -16.72 -14.61 9.23
C THR A 139 -15.58 -13.60 9.18
N LEU A 140 -15.69 -12.54 9.98
CA LEU A 140 -14.63 -11.56 10.20
C LEU A 140 -14.61 -11.18 11.67
N GLN A 141 -13.50 -11.47 12.35
CA GLN A 141 -13.34 -11.19 13.77
C GLN A 141 -12.00 -10.50 14.03
N PHE A 142 -12.02 -9.41 14.79
CA PHE A 142 -10.83 -8.64 15.15
C PHE A 142 -10.37 -8.97 16.57
N PHE A 143 -9.05 -9.15 16.72
CA PHE A 143 -8.38 -9.40 17.97
C PHE A 143 -7.42 -8.25 18.31
N HIS A 144 -6.64 -8.43 19.37
CA HIS A 144 -5.71 -7.40 19.84
C HIS A 144 -4.68 -6.95 18.79
N ASP A 145 -4.13 -7.89 18.02
CA ASP A 145 -2.99 -7.66 17.11
C ASP A 145 -3.13 -8.35 15.75
N HIS A 146 -4.24 -9.04 15.53
CA HIS A 146 -4.56 -9.72 14.28
C HIS A 146 -6.08 -9.75 14.06
N TYR A 147 -6.51 -10.31 12.95
CA TYR A 147 -7.92 -10.59 12.63
C TYR A 147 -8.05 -11.99 12.03
N ALA A 148 -9.20 -12.61 12.21
CA ALA A 148 -9.58 -13.84 11.52
C ALA A 148 -10.56 -13.52 10.40
N VAL A 149 -10.35 -14.12 9.25
CA VAL A 149 -11.21 -14.04 8.07
C VAL A 149 -11.43 -15.45 7.54
N ASP A 150 -12.65 -15.94 7.68
CA ASP A 150 -13.02 -17.35 7.43
C ASP A 150 -12.06 -18.31 8.14
N GLU A 151 -11.37 -19.19 7.41
CA GLU A 151 -10.41 -20.15 7.94
C GLU A 151 -8.97 -19.59 8.05
N ARG A 152 -8.75 -18.30 7.76
CA ARG A 152 -7.44 -17.67 7.72
C ARG A 152 -7.29 -16.61 8.80
N VAL A 153 -6.05 -16.27 9.06
CA VAL A 153 -5.69 -15.16 9.96
C VAL A 153 -4.91 -14.11 9.19
N GLY A 154 -5.10 -12.85 9.57
CA GLY A 154 -4.39 -11.74 8.94
C GLY A 154 -3.90 -10.73 9.96
N ARG A 155 -2.89 -9.96 9.59
CA ARG A 155 -2.31 -8.90 10.41
C ARG A 155 -2.00 -7.69 9.57
N THR A 156 -2.33 -6.54 10.10
CA THR A 156 -1.97 -5.27 9.50
C THR A 156 -0.84 -4.62 10.26
N LEU A 157 0.19 -4.24 9.51
CA LEU A 157 1.37 -3.52 9.94
C LEU A 157 1.35 -2.11 9.37
N PHE A 158 2.04 -1.19 10.04
CA PHE A 158 2.31 0.15 9.50
C PHE A 158 3.80 0.47 9.63
N LEU A 159 4.29 1.29 8.73
CA LEU A 159 5.66 1.78 8.80
C LEU A 159 5.75 2.86 9.87
N ARG A 160 6.34 2.53 11.01
CA ARG A 160 6.47 3.42 12.17
C ARG A 160 7.68 4.35 12.06
N GLU A 161 8.81 3.80 11.61
CA GLU A 161 10.05 4.55 11.45
C GLU A 161 10.52 4.47 10.01
N TYR A 162 10.77 5.62 9.44
CA TYR A 162 11.17 5.80 8.06
C TYR A 162 12.67 6.08 7.98
N ALA A 163 13.37 5.45 7.06
CA ALA A 163 14.73 5.86 6.70
C ALA A 163 14.71 7.26 6.08
N SER A 164 15.82 7.99 6.16
CA SER A 164 15.96 9.31 5.52
C SER A 164 15.72 9.25 4.00
N PHE A 165 15.96 8.10 3.40
CA PHE A 165 15.69 7.82 2.00
C PHE A 165 15.20 6.38 1.84
N ILE A 166 13.99 6.22 1.30
CA ILE A 166 13.41 4.91 1.02
C ILE A 166 13.73 4.54 -0.43
N LYS A 167 14.39 3.40 -0.61
CA LYS A 167 14.70 2.86 -1.94
C LYS A 167 13.50 2.07 -2.48
N ASP A 168 13.29 2.15 -3.78
CA ASP A 168 12.24 1.37 -4.47
C ASP A 168 12.38 -0.14 -4.26
N THR A 169 13.64 -0.60 -4.05
CA THR A 169 13.94 -2.01 -3.78
C THR A 169 13.22 -2.55 -2.54
N MET A 170 12.98 -1.74 -1.50
CA MET A 170 12.23 -2.17 -0.32
C MET A 170 10.82 -2.62 -0.68
N ILE A 171 10.12 -1.82 -1.48
CA ILE A 171 8.75 -2.14 -1.91
C ILE A 171 8.74 -3.39 -2.80
N THR A 172 9.73 -3.51 -3.69
CA THR A 172 9.87 -4.70 -4.54
C THR A 172 10.11 -5.96 -3.70
N GLU A 173 11.05 -5.93 -2.76
CA GLU A 173 11.34 -7.07 -1.88
C GLU A 173 10.14 -7.46 -1.00
N LEU A 174 9.39 -6.48 -0.48
CA LEU A 174 8.15 -6.75 0.25
C LEU A 174 7.13 -7.45 -0.65
N MET A 175 6.96 -6.96 -1.88
CA MET A 175 5.99 -7.51 -2.82
C MET A 175 6.42 -8.84 -3.45
N ASP A 176 7.69 -9.20 -3.39
CA ASP A 176 8.18 -10.52 -3.80
C ASP A 176 7.94 -11.60 -2.72
N TYR A 177 7.48 -11.22 -1.53
CA TYR A 177 7.18 -12.16 -0.46
C TYR A 177 5.97 -13.05 -0.84
N PRO A 178 6.06 -14.39 -0.76
CA PRO A 178 5.09 -15.31 -1.36
C PRO A 178 3.82 -15.49 -0.52
N ARG A 179 3.11 -14.43 -0.23
CA ARG A 179 1.84 -14.43 0.51
C ARG A 179 0.78 -13.55 -0.16
N ASN A 180 -0.48 -13.85 0.12
CA ASN A 180 -1.57 -12.94 -0.17
C ASN A 180 -1.43 -11.72 0.73
N MET A 181 -1.21 -10.56 0.12
CA MET A 181 -1.04 -9.32 0.87
C MET A 181 -1.43 -8.09 0.06
N MET A 182 -1.72 -7.03 0.78
CA MET A 182 -1.86 -5.68 0.23
C MET A 182 -0.91 -4.74 0.93
N LEU A 183 -0.21 -3.93 0.16
CA LEU A 183 0.58 -2.81 0.64
C LEU A 183 -0.04 -1.53 0.10
N SER A 184 -0.37 -0.59 0.97
CA SER A 184 -0.90 0.71 0.61
C SER A 184 0.05 1.83 1.01
N ILE A 185 0.15 2.81 0.14
CA ILE A 185 0.84 4.08 0.41
C ILE A 185 -0.20 5.18 0.23
N ASP A 186 -0.67 5.73 1.34
CA ASP A 186 -1.54 6.90 1.36
C ASP A 186 -0.70 8.16 1.26
N ILE A 187 -1.01 9.01 0.28
CA ILE A 187 -0.27 10.24 0.00
C ILE A 187 -1.21 11.42 0.12
N VAL A 188 -0.88 12.32 1.05
CA VAL A 188 -1.63 13.56 1.28
C VAL A 188 -0.71 14.74 0.97
N PRO A 189 -0.98 15.49 -0.12
CA PRO A 189 -0.21 16.67 -0.43
C PRO A 189 -0.46 17.75 0.62
N VAL A 190 0.59 18.45 0.99
CA VAL A 190 0.55 19.59 1.91
C VAL A 190 0.66 20.88 1.07
N ALA A 191 -0.18 21.88 1.38
CA ALA A 191 -0.08 23.18 0.73
C ALA A 191 1.29 23.82 1.01
N THR A 192 1.89 24.48 0.02
CA THR A 192 3.27 24.97 0.11
C THR A 192 3.47 25.96 1.27
N ASP A 193 2.50 26.84 1.50
CA ASP A 193 2.50 27.80 2.60
C ASP A 193 2.42 27.11 3.96
N GLU A 194 1.62 26.06 4.08
CA GLU A 194 1.53 25.24 5.29
C GLU A 194 2.84 24.45 5.51
N ALA A 195 3.41 23.86 4.45
CA ALA A 195 4.68 23.15 4.51
C ALA A 195 5.83 24.05 4.98
N VAL A 196 5.93 25.25 4.41
CA VAL A 196 6.94 26.26 4.81
C VAL A 196 6.73 26.68 6.25
N SER A 197 5.48 26.93 6.67
CA SER A 197 5.16 27.28 8.07
C SER A 197 5.53 26.17 9.05
N GLU A 198 5.30 24.91 8.68
CA GLU A 198 5.70 23.75 9.49
C GLU A 198 7.22 23.64 9.61
N MET A 199 7.96 23.84 8.53
CA MET A 199 9.42 23.82 8.56
C MET A 199 9.99 24.96 9.42
N HIS A 200 9.43 26.16 9.35
CA HIS A 200 9.81 27.23 10.24
C HIS A 200 9.59 26.89 11.72
N ARG A 201 8.44 26.28 12.05
CA ARG A 201 8.18 25.81 13.42
C ARG A 201 9.20 24.77 13.88
N ARG A 202 9.58 23.82 13.01
CA ARG A 202 10.60 22.81 13.31
C ARG A 202 11.98 23.42 13.52
N ILE A 203 12.38 24.37 12.67
CA ILE A 203 13.65 25.11 12.86
C ILE A 203 13.67 25.81 14.21
N MET A 204 12.59 26.53 14.57
CA MET A 204 12.49 27.21 15.86
C MET A 204 12.56 26.23 17.05
N ALA A 205 11.96 25.05 16.93
CA ALA A 205 12.03 24.02 17.96
C ALA A 205 13.47 23.50 18.14
N VAL A 206 14.16 23.16 17.05
CA VAL A 206 15.56 22.70 17.06
C VAL A 206 16.50 23.77 17.64
N GLU A 207 16.36 25.04 17.23
CA GLU A 207 17.17 26.14 17.77
C GLU A 207 16.90 26.35 19.27
N SER A 208 15.64 26.17 19.69
CA SER A 208 15.30 26.22 21.15
C SER A 208 15.97 25.08 21.92
N ASP A 209 16.00 23.87 21.37
CA ASP A 209 16.64 22.70 21.99
C ASP A 209 18.16 22.89 22.08
N ILE A 210 18.80 23.43 21.04
CA ILE A 210 20.21 23.78 21.02
C ILE A 210 20.48 24.83 22.10
N THR A 211 19.65 25.87 22.20
CA THR A 211 19.79 26.94 23.22
C THR A 211 19.66 26.39 24.64
N ARG A 212 18.66 25.52 24.88
CA ARG A 212 18.50 24.84 26.18
C ARG A 212 19.68 23.94 26.53
N TRP A 213 20.24 23.25 25.53
CA TRP A 213 21.42 22.43 25.73
C TRP A 213 22.63 23.31 26.11
N GLN A 214 22.88 24.41 25.37
CA GLN A 214 23.96 25.36 25.66
C GLN A 214 23.83 25.98 27.06
N GLN A 215 22.61 26.39 27.45
CA GLN A 215 22.36 26.92 28.81
C GLN A 215 22.70 25.89 29.91
N ARG A 216 22.36 24.61 29.68
CA ARG A 216 22.73 23.55 30.63
C ARG A 216 24.24 23.33 30.71
N GLN A 217 24.98 23.39 29.60
CA GLN A 217 26.43 23.28 29.60
C GLN A 217 27.08 24.48 30.31
N ASN A 218 26.59 25.67 30.05
CA ASN A 218 27.06 26.89 30.73
C ASN A 218 26.86 26.83 32.25
N HIS A 219 25.74 26.29 32.71
CA HIS A 219 25.48 26.05 34.15
C HIS A 219 26.49 25.07 34.77
N HIS A 220 27.04 24.15 33.99
CA HIS A 220 28.08 23.21 34.40
C HIS A 220 29.51 23.74 34.15
N ASN A 221 29.68 25.05 33.86
CA ASN A 221 30.95 25.67 33.49
C ASN A 221 31.69 25.03 32.30
N ASN A 222 30.95 24.36 31.41
CA ASN A 222 31.49 23.72 30.22
C ASN A 222 31.23 24.60 28.98
N PHE A 223 31.90 25.72 28.88
CA PHE A 223 31.70 26.73 27.81
C PHE A 223 32.22 26.33 26.45
N SER A 224 33.03 25.28 26.37
CA SER A 224 33.60 24.76 25.11
C SER A 224 32.93 23.50 24.59
N ALA A 225 31.79 23.11 25.18
CA ALA A 225 31.06 21.93 24.73
C ALA A 225 30.49 22.13 23.32
N ASN A 226 30.83 21.22 22.41
CA ASN A 226 30.27 21.19 21.08
C ASN A 226 28.81 20.73 21.12
N ILE A 227 27.99 21.34 20.26
CA ILE A 227 26.59 20.91 20.09
C ILE A 227 26.55 19.41 19.76
N PRO A 228 25.67 18.62 20.38
CA PRO A 228 25.49 17.21 20.05
C PRO A 228 25.27 17.02 18.56
N TYR A 229 25.92 16.01 18.00
CA TYR A 229 25.84 15.70 16.57
C TYR A 229 24.39 15.58 16.08
N ASP A 230 23.52 14.93 16.85
CA ASP A 230 22.12 14.72 16.50
C ASP A 230 21.35 16.05 16.33
N LEU A 231 21.59 17.02 17.22
CA LEU A 231 20.94 18.35 17.13
C LEU A 231 21.48 19.15 15.94
N GLU A 232 22.78 19.06 15.68
CA GLU A 232 23.41 19.72 14.52
C GLU A 232 22.93 19.11 13.22
N GLN A 233 22.83 17.78 13.14
CA GLN A 233 22.30 17.07 12.00
C GLN A 233 20.83 17.42 11.75
N MET A 234 19.99 17.42 12.79
CA MET A 234 18.58 17.78 12.68
C MET A 234 18.39 19.23 12.20
N ARG A 235 19.24 20.16 12.69
CA ARG A 235 19.25 21.56 12.24
C ARG A 235 19.57 21.66 10.75
N LYS A 236 20.58 20.93 10.28
CA LYS A 236 21.00 20.90 8.89
C LYS A 236 19.90 20.33 7.99
N GLU A 237 19.37 19.17 8.33
CA GLU A 237 18.31 18.51 7.58
C GLU A 237 17.05 19.37 7.45
N THR A 238 16.64 20.01 8.56
CA THR A 238 15.44 20.86 8.52
C THR A 238 15.63 22.11 7.64
N ARG A 239 16.85 22.69 7.62
CA ARG A 239 17.17 23.80 6.73
C ARG A 239 17.23 23.38 5.27
N GLU A 240 17.89 22.25 4.95
CA GLU A 240 17.92 21.70 3.60
C GLU A 240 16.51 21.44 3.10
N PHE A 241 15.62 20.90 3.94
CA PHE A 241 14.23 20.67 3.57
C PHE A 241 13.46 21.97 3.27
N LEU A 242 13.71 23.02 4.04
CA LEU A 242 13.14 24.34 3.76
C LEU A 242 13.66 24.92 2.43
N ASP A 243 14.93 24.77 2.13
CA ASP A 243 15.53 25.18 0.85
C ASP A 243 14.94 24.39 -0.32
N ASP A 244 14.69 23.09 -0.15
CA ASP A 244 14.02 22.26 -1.15
C ASP A 244 12.61 22.75 -1.47
N LEU A 245 11.85 23.16 -0.44
CA LEU A 245 10.50 23.70 -0.63
C LEU A 245 10.48 25.10 -1.28
N THR A 246 11.45 25.95 -0.93
CA THR A 246 11.42 27.37 -1.33
C THR A 246 12.24 27.67 -2.59
N ALA A 247 13.40 27.02 -2.75
CA ALA A 247 14.33 27.29 -3.84
C ALA A 247 14.27 26.24 -4.97
N ARG A 248 13.91 24.98 -4.66
CA ARG A 248 13.90 23.87 -5.62
C ARG A 248 12.52 23.43 -6.07
N ASP A 249 11.46 24.17 -5.69
CA ASP A 249 10.05 23.90 -6.03
C ASP A 249 9.60 22.46 -5.72
N GLN A 250 10.18 21.85 -4.68
CA GLN A 250 9.74 20.55 -4.22
C GLN A 250 8.44 20.65 -3.42
N ARG A 251 7.71 19.54 -3.32
CA ARG A 251 6.42 19.50 -2.63
C ARG A 251 6.50 18.58 -1.42
N MET A 252 5.99 19.07 -0.30
CA MET A 252 5.83 18.25 0.90
C MET A 252 4.58 17.39 0.78
N MET A 253 4.70 16.12 1.17
CA MET A 253 3.59 15.18 1.25
C MET A 253 3.69 14.40 2.54
N TYR A 254 2.56 14.13 3.17
CA TYR A 254 2.49 13.11 4.21
C TYR A 254 2.28 11.76 3.52
N ALA A 255 3.07 10.78 3.91
CA ALA A 255 2.93 9.41 3.43
C ALA A 255 2.70 8.47 4.62
N LEU A 256 1.70 7.60 4.49
CA LEU A 256 1.46 6.49 5.41
C LEU A 256 1.58 5.19 4.64
N VAL A 257 2.53 4.35 5.04
CA VAL A 257 2.72 3.02 4.47
C VAL A 257 2.11 2.00 5.41
N THR A 258 1.15 1.24 4.91
CA THR A 258 0.48 0.16 5.62
C THR A 258 0.53 -1.12 4.80
N LEU A 259 0.62 -2.26 5.48
CA LEU A 259 0.69 -3.57 4.85
C LEU A 259 -0.18 -4.54 5.63
N THR A 260 -1.04 -5.28 4.95
CA THR A 260 -1.76 -6.43 5.52
C THR A 260 -1.38 -7.70 4.79
N HIS A 261 -1.21 -8.79 5.53
CA HIS A 261 -0.92 -10.11 4.96
C HIS A 261 -1.80 -11.17 5.60
N LEU A 262 -2.05 -12.25 4.86
CA LEU A 262 -2.87 -13.38 5.29
C LEU A 262 -1.99 -14.63 5.42
N ALA A 263 -2.30 -15.43 6.42
CA ALA A 263 -1.66 -16.71 6.69
C ALA A 263 -2.72 -17.79 6.99
N ASP A 264 -2.32 -19.06 6.93
CA ASP A 264 -3.23 -20.18 7.18
C ASP A 264 -3.45 -20.43 8.67
N ASN A 265 -2.55 -19.96 9.53
CA ASN A 265 -2.64 -20.07 11.00
C ASN A 265 -1.78 -18.99 11.69
N GLU A 266 -1.93 -18.85 13.01
CA GLU A 266 -1.22 -17.84 13.81
C GLU A 266 0.30 -18.04 13.83
N GLU A 267 0.78 -19.29 13.83
CA GLU A 267 2.23 -19.57 13.82
C GLU A 267 2.87 -19.05 12.52
N GLN A 268 2.24 -19.35 11.38
CA GLN A 268 2.68 -18.86 10.09
C GLN A 268 2.56 -17.33 10.01
N LEU A 269 1.50 -16.76 10.59
CA LEU A 269 1.30 -15.32 10.66
C LEU A 269 2.46 -14.62 11.38
N GLU A 270 2.92 -15.18 12.50
CA GLU A 270 4.05 -14.64 13.26
C GLU A 270 5.37 -14.72 12.47
N GLN A 271 5.64 -15.87 11.85
CA GLN A 271 6.82 -16.06 10.99
C GLN A 271 6.83 -15.08 9.81
N ASP A 272 5.70 -14.92 9.12
CA ASP A 272 5.56 -14.01 8.00
C ASP A 272 5.71 -12.54 8.44
N THR A 273 5.14 -12.17 9.60
CA THR A 273 5.29 -10.84 10.20
C THR A 273 6.75 -10.51 10.48
N GLU A 274 7.50 -11.46 11.06
CA GLU A 274 8.92 -11.26 11.37
C GLU A 274 9.76 -11.15 10.08
N ALA A 275 9.48 -11.97 9.07
CA ALA A 275 10.16 -11.89 7.78
C ALA A 275 9.93 -10.54 7.08
N LEU A 276 8.69 -10.08 7.01
CA LEU A 276 8.33 -8.76 6.43
C LEU A 276 8.97 -7.62 7.22
N SER A 277 8.99 -7.72 8.55
CA SER A 277 9.67 -6.74 9.41
C SER A 277 11.18 -6.74 9.21
N ALA A 278 11.78 -7.91 8.96
CA ALA A 278 13.21 -8.02 8.66
C ALA A 278 13.58 -7.35 7.33
N ILE A 279 12.74 -7.47 6.30
CA ILE A 279 12.90 -6.72 5.05
C ILE A 279 12.89 -5.21 5.33
N GLY A 280 11.93 -4.70 6.11
CA GLY A 280 11.90 -3.29 6.50
C GLY A 280 13.20 -2.85 7.19
N ARG A 281 13.67 -3.63 8.18
CA ARG A 281 14.91 -3.34 8.93
C ARG A 281 16.16 -3.31 8.03
N SER A 282 16.25 -4.18 7.03
CA SER A 282 17.38 -4.19 6.08
C SER A 282 17.48 -2.89 5.27
N HIS A 283 16.37 -2.17 5.12
CA HIS A 283 16.28 -0.86 4.47
C HIS A 283 16.25 0.32 5.46
N GLY A 284 16.55 0.10 6.74
CA GLY A 284 16.56 1.14 7.78
C GLY A 284 15.16 1.62 8.19
N CYS A 285 14.14 0.84 7.89
CA CYS A 285 12.75 1.13 8.23
C CYS A 285 12.23 0.15 9.29
N GLN A 286 11.23 0.57 10.07
CA GLN A 286 10.63 -0.31 11.09
C GLN A 286 9.13 -0.40 10.91
N PHE A 287 8.65 -1.62 10.65
CA PHE A 287 7.23 -1.93 10.72
C PHE A 287 6.81 -2.22 12.17
N ALA A 288 5.59 -1.85 12.50
CA ALA A 288 4.96 -2.16 13.76
C ALA A 288 3.55 -2.69 13.54
N THR A 289 3.11 -3.61 14.40
CA THR A 289 1.75 -4.13 14.40
C THR A 289 0.81 -3.11 15.01
N MET A 290 -0.32 -2.86 14.37
CA MET A 290 -1.41 -2.07 14.95
C MET A 290 -2.10 -2.89 16.04
N LYS A 291 -1.93 -2.48 17.31
CA LYS A 291 -2.56 -3.14 18.45
C LYS A 291 -3.90 -2.48 18.77
N HIS A 292 -4.93 -3.29 19.04
CA HIS A 292 -6.31 -2.87 19.32
C HIS A 292 -7.01 -2.04 18.22
N GLN A 293 -6.41 -1.92 17.04
CA GLN A 293 -6.90 -1.11 15.93
C GLN A 293 -6.81 -1.86 14.60
N GLN A 294 -6.90 -3.19 14.61
CA GLN A 294 -6.76 -4.00 13.40
C GLN A 294 -7.89 -3.76 12.40
N GLU A 295 -9.09 -3.41 12.85
CA GLU A 295 -10.22 -3.06 11.99
C GLU A 295 -9.92 -1.77 11.20
N ASP A 296 -9.53 -0.70 11.89
CA ASP A 296 -9.20 0.58 11.26
C ASP A 296 -7.97 0.45 10.36
N ALA A 297 -6.98 -0.34 10.80
CA ALA A 297 -5.77 -0.60 10.05
C ALA A 297 -6.07 -1.37 8.76
N LEU A 298 -6.90 -2.42 8.80
CA LEU A 298 -7.32 -3.15 7.60
C LEU A 298 -8.08 -2.21 6.64
N ASN A 299 -9.03 -1.43 7.15
CA ASN A 299 -9.75 -0.45 6.34
C ASN A 299 -8.81 0.58 5.69
N THR A 300 -7.70 0.93 6.35
CA THR A 300 -6.70 1.86 5.80
C THR A 300 -5.93 1.24 4.65
N VAL A 301 -5.62 -0.06 4.68
CA VAL A 301 -4.89 -0.73 3.60
C VAL A 301 -5.74 -0.92 2.35
N LEU A 302 -7.03 -1.18 2.52
CA LEU A 302 -7.93 -1.46 1.40
C LEU A 302 -8.03 -0.28 0.43
N PRO A 303 -8.19 -0.53 -0.90
CA PRO A 303 -8.23 0.51 -1.93
C PRO A 303 -9.55 1.31 -1.91
N TYR A 304 -9.90 1.78 -0.73
CA TYR A 304 -10.94 2.79 -0.53
C TYR A 304 -10.36 4.19 -0.67
N GLY A 305 -11.25 5.18 -0.79
CA GLY A 305 -10.85 6.57 -0.61
C GLY A 305 -10.34 6.84 0.81
N LEU A 306 -9.61 7.94 0.98
CA LEU A 306 -9.24 8.45 2.30
C LEU A 306 -10.50 8.69 3.15
N ARG A 307 -10.48 8.23 4.38
CA ARG A 307 -11.52 8.49 5.39
C ARG A 307 -11.08 9.56 6.37
#